data_f7f8f2b7a7ac3c262cef731baaf0b1ef
#
_entry.id   f7f8f2b7a7ac3c262cef731baaf0b1ef
#
_cell.length_a   1.000
_cell.length_b   1.000
_cell.length_c   1.000
_cell.angle_alpha   90.00
_cell.angle_beta   90.00
_cell.angle_gamma   90.00
#
_symmetry.space_group_name_H-M   'P 1'
#
loop_
_entity.id
_entity.type
_entity.pdbx_description
1 polymer ?
#
loop_
_entity_poly.entity_id
_entity_poly.type
_entity_poly.pdbx_seq_one_letter_code
_entity_poly.pdbx_strand_id
1 'polypeptide(L)'
;MFSAVNAEVIKSVQVDGNFKISDDTIIVYGDININANYNSSELNEILKKLYSTDFFETIDLSLKNGLLKINVKEYQTINAIEIEGEKTEKIKVAILERLDLKEKDSFIKSKLSDDINKIKKIYASLGFTFVNVEAKIENFDDNRLNLIFFVEKGNKTKIKNIYFMGDKKIKDRRLRDIIVSEEHKFWKFLSKNTNLSESNLTLDKSLLIKYYKSRGYYDVQVISSSAEINQSNGTSLTFNIDAGIRYKITKISTDVDPVFDKNIFIPLNNEYKKVIGKY
;
A
#
# COMPACT_ATOMS: atom_id res chain seq x y z
N MET A 1 -26.20 41.70 0.76
CA MET A 1 -26.86 41.43 -0.54
C MET A 1 -26.76 39.96 -0.79
N PHE A 2 -27.88 39.22 -0.67
CA PHE A 2 -27.91 37.81 -1.08
C PHE A 2 -28.01 37.82 -2.60
N SER A 3 -26.97 37.37 -3.31
CA SER A 3 -27.09 37.06 -4.73
C SER A 3 -28.17 35.97 -4.88
N ALA A 4 -29.24 36.29 -5.52
CA ALA A 4 -30.22 35.28 -5.89
C ALA A 4 -29.53 34.24 -6.76
N VAL A 5 -29.47 33.02 -6.29
CA VAL A 5 -29.03 31.88 -7.10
C VAL A 5 -30.13 31.64 -8.13
N ASN A 6 -29.96 32.21 -9.33
CA ASN A 6 -30.93 31.99 -10.41
C ASN A 6 -30.83 30.52 -10.84
N ALA A 7 -31.87 29.76 -10.52
CA ALA A 7 -32.05 28.43 -11.11
C ALA A 7 -32.58 28.62 -12.54
N GLU A 8 -32.04 27.85 -13.48
CA GLU A 8 -32.43 27.90 -14.90
C GLU A 8 -32.84 26.50 -15.38
N VAL A 9 -33.89 26.45 -16.23
CA VAL A 9 -34.38 25.19 -16.79
C VAL A 9 -33.48 24.75 -17.94
N ILE A 10 -32.98 23.50 -17.92
CA ILE A 10 -32.29 22.90 -19.06
C ILE A 10 -33.33 22.52 -20.13
N LYS A 11 -33.24 23.15 -21.29
CA LYS A 11 -34.08 22.83 -22.47
C LYS A 11 -33.35 21.94 -23.47
N SER A 12 -32.04 22.06 -23.56
CA SER A 12 -31.19 21.28 -24.45
C SER A 12 -29.82 21.14 -23.85
N VAL A 13 -29.09 20.07 -24.24
CA VAL A 13 -27.74 19.78 -23.87
C VAL A 13 -26.89 19.72 -25.13
N GLN A 14 -25.73 20.33 -25.09
CA GLN A 14 -24.68 20.23 -26.11
C GLN A 14 -23.41 19.73 -25.44
N VAL A 15 -22.82 18.67 -25.99
CA VAL A 15 -21.56 18.11 -25.55
C VAL A 15 -20.51 18.36 -26.61
N ASP A 16 -19.34 18.86 -26.21
CA ASP A 16 -18.21 19.12 -27.09
C ASP A 16 -16.95 18.50 -26.49
N GLY A 17 -16.06 18.00 -27.33
CA GLY A 17 -14.73 17.49 -26.93
C GLY A 17 -14.69 16.00 -26.53
N ASN A 18 -15.84 15.33 -26.55
CA ASN A 18 -15.90 13.88 -26.37
C ASN A 18 -15.42 13.17 -27.64
N PHE A 19 -14.76 12.03 -27.48
CA PHE A 19 -14.20 11.24 -28.56
C PHE A 19 -14.77 9.82 -28.59
N LYS A 20 -14.73 9.15 -27.45
CA LYS A 20 -15.14 7.74 -27.27
C LYS A 20 -16.48 7.62 -26.55
N ILE A 21 -16.74 8.54 -25.62
CA ILE A 21 -17.95 8.54 -24.80
C ILE A 21 -19.04 9.33 -25.54
N SER A 22 -20.20 8.71 -25.79
CA SER A 22 -21.30 9.37 -26.48
C SER A 22 -22.00 10.45 -25.61
N ASP A 23 -22.60 11.45 -26.24
CA ASP A 23 -23.39 12.50 -25.58
C ASP A 23 -24.42 11.92 -24.62
N ASP A 24 -25.15 10.90 -25.08
CA ASP A 24 -26.19 10.23 -24.28
C ASP A 24 -25.60 9.59 -23.04
N THR A 25 -24.40 9.00 -23.13
CA THR A 25 -23.69 8.40 -22.01
C THR A 25 -23.29 9.47 -20.99
N ILE A 26 -22.83 10.64 -21.43
CA ILE A 26 -22.47 11.77 -20.57
C ILE A 26 -23.71 12.31 -19.85
N ILE A 27 -24.86 12.44 -20.56
CA ILE A 27 -26.13 12.87 -19.99
C ILE A 27 -26.59 11.89 -18.90
N VAL A 28 -26.50 10.59 -19.14
CA VAL A 28 -26.88 9.55 -18.18
C VAL A 28 -25.98 9.56 -16.95
N TYR A 29 -24.67 9.58 -17.12
CA TYR A 29 -23.73 9.60 -15.98
C TYR A 29 -23.80 10.90 -15.17
N GLY A 30 -24.08 12.03 -15.82
CA GLY A 30 -24.32 13.30 -15.14
C GLY A 30 -25.67 13.35 -14.42
N ASP A 31 -26.57 12.37 -14.65
CA ASP A 31 -27.94 12.37 -14.17
C ASP A 31 -28.67 13.68 -14.57
N ILE A 32 -28.51 14.06 -15.83
CA ILE A 32 -29.02 15.33 -16.37
C ILE A 32 -30.45 15.14 -16.88
N ASN A 33 -31.38 15.85 -16.25
CA ASN A 33 -32.78 15.79 -16.63
C ASN A 33 -33.17 17.03 -17.43
N ILE A 34 -33.60 16.85 -18.70
CA ILE A 34 -34.14 17.90 -19.53
C ILE A 34 -35.47 18.38 -18.95
N ASN A 35 -35.74 19.69 -19.00
CA ASN A 35 -36.90 20.38 -18.42
C ASN A 35 -36.89 20.46 -16.87
N ALA A 36 -35.80 20.11 -16.20
CA ALA A 36 -35.61 20.36 -14.77
C ALA A 36 -34.86 21.68 -14.53
N ASN A 37 -35.11 22.28 -13.37
CA ASN A 37 -34.40 23.50 -12.92
C ASN A 37 -33.05 23.09 -12.30
N TYR A 38 -32.03 23.86 -12.64
CA TYR A 38 -30.69 23.67 -12.07
C TYR A 38 -30.10 24.99 -11.54
N ASN A 39 -29.65 24.97 -10.32
CA ASN A 39 -28.84 26.02 -9.71
C ASN A 39 -27.36 25.65 -9.74
N SER A 40 -26.48 26.55 -9.26
CA SER A 40 -25.03 26.30 -9.25
C SER A 40 -24.62 25.08 -8.42
N SER A 41 -25.38 24.75 -7.36
CA SER A 41 -25.08 23.55 -6.53
C SER A 41 -25.39 22.27 -7.29
N GLU A 42 -26.49 22.24 -8.01
CA GLU A 42 -26.89 21.08 -8.81
C GLU A 42 -25.99 20.88 -10.03
N LEU A 43 -25.51 21.97 -10.66
CA LEU A 43 -24.47 21.87 -11.69
C LEU A 43 -23.16 21.30 -11.13
N ASN A 44 -22.77 21.68 -9.90
CA ASN A 44 -21.61 21.09 -9.24
C ASN A 44 -21.80 19.59 -8.93
N GLU A 45 -23.01 19.13 -8.64
CA GLU A 45 -23.28 17.69 -8.48
C GLU A 45 -23.14 16.92 -9.81
N ILE A 46 -23.57 17.51 -10.93
CA ILE A 46 -23.29 16.95 -12.27
C ILE A 46 -21.78 16.80 -12.48
N LEU A 47 -21.00 17.87 -12.20
CA LEU A 47 -19.54 17.83 -12.30
C LEU A 47 -18.93 16.70 -11.47
N LYS A 48 -19.34 16.56 -10.21
CA LYS A 48 -18.84 15.50 -9.33
C LYS A 48 -19.17 14.10 -9.87
N LYS A 49 -20.41 13.89 -10.34
CA LYS A 49 -20.83 12.62 -10.94
C LYS A 49 -19.98 12.28 -12.16
N LEU A 50 -19.78 13.22 -13.07
CA LEU A 50 -18.97 13.01 -14.27
C LEU A 50 -17.50 12.77 -13.93
N TYR A 51 -16.88 13.53 -12.99
CA TYR A 51 -15.52 13.27 -12.55
C TYR A 51 -15.36 11.92 -11.86
N SER A 52 -16.37 11.45 -11.12
CA SER A 52 -16.33 10.15 -10.44
C SER A 52 -16.29 8.95 -11.38
N THR A 53 -16.52 9.15 -12.68
CA THR A 53 -16.41 8.09 -13.70
C THR A 53 -14.98 7.76 -14.08
N ASP A 54 -14.01 8.61 -13.73
CA ASP A 54 -12.63 8.55 -14.19
C ASP A 54 -12.48 8.60 -15.74
N PHE A 55 -13.49 9.05 -16.50
CA PHE A 55 -13.40 9.15 -17.96
C PHE A 55 -12.79 10.47 -18.44
N PHE A 56 -12.90 11.55 -17.66
CA PHE A 56 -12.60 12.90 -18.11
C PHE A 56 -11.45 13.52 -17.33
N GLU A 57 -10.49 14.09 -18.06
CA GLU A 57 -9.39 14.87 -17.52
C GLU A 57 -9.87 16.28 -17.12
N THR A 58 -10.70 16.88 -17.95
CA THR A 58 -11.33 18.18 -17.67
C THR A 58 -12.81 18.17 -18.07
N ILE A 59 -13.62 18.88 -17.31
CA ILE A 59 -15.03 19.10 -17.56
C ILE A 59 -15.38 20.54 -17.24
N ASP A 60 -15.93 21.25 -18.21
CA ASP A 60 -16.46 22.60 -18.02
C ASP A 60 -17.96 22.58 -18.32
N LEU A 61 -18.76 23.10 -17.39
CA LEU A 61 -20.21 23.25 -17.54
C LEU A 61 -20.61 24.71 -17.59
N SER A 62 -21.52 25.04 -18.51
CA SER A 62 -22.17 26.35 -18.52
C SER A 62 -23.63 26.21 -18.92
N LEU A 63 -24.53 26.80 -18.12
CA LEU A 63 -25.98 26.86 -18.41
C LEU A 63 -26.32 28.30 -18.72
N LYS A 64 -26.85 28.56 -19.96
CA LYS A 64 -27.25 29.89 -20.39
C LYS A 64 -28.44 29.75 -21.36
N ASN A 65 -29.49 30.52 -21.13
CA ASN A 65 -30.70 30.56 -21.98
C ASN A 65 -31.32 29.17 -22.21
N GLY A 66 -31.25 28.28 -21.21
CA GLY A 66 -31.76 26.91 -21.30
C GLY A 66 -30.84 25.91 -22.01
N LEU A 67 -29.70 26.34 -22.52
CA LEU A 67 -28.69 25.45 -23.10
C LEU A 67 -27.63 25.11 -22.05
N LEU A 68 -27.58 23.83 -21.68
CA LEU A 68 -26.45 23.28 -20.93
C LEU A 68 -25.34 22.88 -21.90
N LYS A 69 -24.23 23.60 -21.85
CA LYS A 69 -23.02 23.30 -22.61
C LYS A 69 -22.06 22.57 -21.74
N ILE A 70 -21.57 21.40 -22.19
CA ILE A 70 -20.64 20.52 -21.52
C ILE A 70 -19.42 20.36 -22.42
N ASN A 71 -18.28 20.96 -22.01
CA ASN A 71 -17.03 20.74 -22.71
C ASN A 71 -16.22 19.73 -21.90
N VAL A 72 -15.81 18.66 -22.54
CA VAL A 72 -15.03 17.59 -21.91
C VAL A 72 -13.72 17.36 -22.63
N LYS A 73 -12.73 16.87 -21.88
CA LYS A 73 -11.52 16.26 -22.42
C LYS A 73 -11.40 14.88 -21.82
N GLU A 74 -11.52 13.87 -22.64
CA GLU A 74 -11.39 12.49 -22.19
C GLU A 74 -9.94 12.14 -21.83
N TYR A 75 -9.73 11.31 -20.79
CA TYR A 75 -8.47 10.63 -20.58
C TYR A 75 -8.17 9.71 -21.76
N GLN A 76 -6.87 9.53 -22.06
CA GLN A 76 -6.47 8.48 -22.98
C GLN A 76 -6.75 7.10 -22.38
N THR A 77 -7.12 6.15 -23.22
CA THR A 77 -7.34 4.76 -22.83
C THR A 77 -6.03 3.98 -22.93
N ILE A 78 -5.69 3.21 -21.90
CA ILE A 78 -4.54 2.30 -21.92
C ILE A 78 -4.85 1.12 -22.84
N ASN A 79 -4.11 0.99 -23.93
CA ASN A 79 -4.25 -0.11 -24.89
C ASN A 79 -3.52 -1.35 -24.40
N ALA A 80 -2.27 -1.21 -23.92
CA ALA A 80 -1.47 -2.29 -23.37
C ALA A 80 -0.57 -1.77 -22.24
N ILE A 81 -0.24 -2.67 -21.30
CA ILE A 81 0.78 -2.42 -20.25
C ILE A 81 1.86 -3.48 -20.38
N GLU A 82 3.09 -3.03 -20.58
CA GLU A 82 4.25 -3.91 -20.77
C GLU A 82 5.27 -3.72 -19.65
N ILE A 83 5.92 -4.82 -19.22
CA ILE A 83 7.02 -4.81 -18.26
C ILE A 83 8.28 -5.29 -18.98
N GLU A 84 9.18 -4.36 -19.27
CA GLU A 84 10.48 -4.66 -19.86
C GLU A 84 11.58 -4.78 -18.78
N GLY A 85 12.67 -5.52 -19.10
CA GLY A 85 13.76 -5.78 -18.16
C GLY A 85 13.50 -6.92 -17.16
N GLU A 86 12.25 -7.42 -17.04
CA GLU A 86 11.91 -8.62 -16.27
C GLU A 86 11.71 -9.82 -17.22
N LYS A 87 12.40 -10.93 -16.91
CA LYS A 87 12.34 -12.16 -17.71
C LYS A 87 11.38 -13.21 -17.11
N THR A 88 10.99 -13.03 -15.87
CA THR A 88 10.20 -14.02 -15.12
C THR A 88 8.72 -13.70 -15.25
N GLU A 89 7.98 -14.47 -16.03
CA GLU A 89 6.55 -14.26 -16.25
C GLU A 89 5.73 -14.19 -14.95
N LYS A 90 6.03 -15.04 -13.97
CA LYS A 90 5.37 -15.01 -12.66
C LYS A 90 5.51 -13.65 -11.95
N ILE A 91 6.65 -12.97 -12.12
CA ILE A 91 6.87 -11.64 -11.53
C ILE A 91 6.11 -10.58 -12.32
N LYS A 92 6.11 -10.65 -13.66
CA LYS A 92 5.34 -9.73 -14.51
C LYS A 92 3.86 -9.80 -14.17
N VAL A 93 3.28 -10.99 -14.08
CA VAL A 93 1.87 -11.19 -13.69
C VAL A 93 1.61 -10.59 -12.30
N ALA A 94 2.47 -10.89 -11.31
CA ALA A 94 2.31 -10.34 -9.96
C ALA A 94 2.43 -8.80 -9.90
N ILE A 95 3.18 -8.19 -10.80
CA ILE A 95 3.23 -6.73 -10.96
C ILE A 95 1.91 -6.24 -11.55
N LEU A 96 1.51 -6.75 -12.72
CA LEU A 96 0.30 -6.31 -13.45
C LEU A 96 -0.97 -6.42 -12.58
N GLU A 97 -1.08 -7.46 -11.75
CA GLU A 97 -2.20 -7.62 -10.81
C GLU A 97 -2.28 -6.50 -9.76
N ARG A 98 -1.13 -5.94 -9.35
CA ARG A 98 -1.04 -4.94 -8.28
C ARG A 98 -1.06 -3.49 -8.76
N LEU A 99 -0.93 -3.23 -10.05
CA LEU A 99 -1.05 -1.88 -10.58
C LEU A 99 -2.48 -1.36 -10.39
N ASP A 100 -2.64 -0.05 -10.18
CA ASP A 100 -3.93 0.63 -10.23
C ASP A 100 -4.36 0.93 -11.66
N LEU A 101 -3.38 1.19 -12.53
CA LEU A 101 -3.60 1.35 -13.97
C LEU A 101 -3.79 -0.03 -14.61
N LYS A 102 -4.85 -0.19 -15.39
CA LYS A 102 -5.18 -1.44 -16.10
C LYS A 102 -5.37 -1.18 -17.59
N GLU A 103 -5.17 -2.22 -18.39
CA GLU A 103 -5.54 -2.18 -19.80
C GLU A 103 -7.03 -1.89 -19.95
N LYS A 104 -7.38 -1.08 -20.93
CA LYS A 104 -8.72 -0.58 -21.26
C LYS A 104 -9.29 0.47 -20.29
N ASP A 105 -8.59 0.77 -19.20
CA ASP A 105 -8.94 1.85 -18.29
C ASP A 105 -8.37 3.20 -18.74
N SER A 106 -8.85 4.27 -18.14
CA SER A 106 -8.34 5.63 -18.33
C SER A 106 -6.94 5.80 -17.76
N PHE A 107 -6.06 6.46 -18.51
CA PHE A 107 -4.72 6.79 -18.04
C PHE A 107 -4.74 8.01 -17.14
N ILE A 108 -4.71 7.80 -15.83
CA ILE A 108 -4.68 8.84 -14.81
C ILE A 108 -3.23 9.01 -14.33
N LYS A 109 -2.62 10.14 -14.67
CA LYS A 109 -1.18 10.39 -14.43
C LYS A 109 -0.77 10.28 -12.94
N SER A 110 -1.64 10.63 -12.00
CA SER A 110 -1.34 10.48 -10.56
C SER A 110 -1.15 9.02 -10.16
N LYS A 111 -1.93 8.08 -10.71
CA LYS A 111 -1.81 6.65 -10.46
C LYS A 111 -0.46 6.07 -10.95
N LEU A 112 0.16 6.67 -11.97
CA LEU A 112 1.44 6.20 -12.51
C LEU A 112 2.58 6.24 -11.48
N SER A 113 2.68 7.31 -10.72
CA SER A 113 3.71 7.43 -9.66
C SER A 113 3.52 6.38 -8.57
N ASP A 114 2.27 6.10 -8.20
CA ASP A 114 1.95 5.09 -7.20
C ASP A 114 2.29 3.69 -7.72
N ASP A 115 2.01 3.41 -8.98
CA ASP A 115 2.33 2.13 -9.62
C ASP A 115 3.83 1.90 -9.76
N ILE A 116 4.62 2.92 -10.12
CA ILE A 116 6.08 2.85 -10.09
C ILE A 116 6.57 2.50 -8.68
N ASN A 117 6.00 3.12 -7.64
CA ASN A 117 6.36 2.83 -6.26
C ASN A 117 5.96 1.40 -5.83
N LYS A 118 4.82 0.89 -6.29
CA LYS A 118 4.41 -0.50 -6.06
C LYS A 118 5.38 -1.49 -6.69
N ILE A 119 5.79 -1.24 -7.94
CA ILE A 119 6.78 -2.07 -8.62
C ILE A 119 8.10 -2.07 -7.84
N LYS A 120 8.60 -0.90 -7.42
CA LYS A 120 9.81 -0.79 -6.60
C LYS A 120 9.69 -1.58 -5.29
N LYS A 121 8.55 -1.51 -4.59
CA LYS A 121 8.29 -2.30 -3.37
C LYS A 121 8.30 -3.81 -3.61
N ILE A 122 7.74 -4.27 -4.73
CA ILE A 122 7.79 -5.69 -5.12
C ILE A 122 9.25 -6.15 -5.23
N TYR A 123 10.08 -5.41 -5.96
CA TYR A 123 11.50 -5.77 -6.12
C TYR A 123 12.30 -5.64 -4.84
N ALA A 124 12.02 -4.62 -4.00
CA ALA A 124 12.63 -4.49 -2.68
C ALA A 124 12.33 -5.71 -1.80
N SER A 125 11.10 -6.24 -1.84
CA SER A 125 10.74 -7.48 -1.12
C SER A 125 11.49 -8.72 -1.62
N LEU A 126 11.95 -8.71 -2.88
CA LEU A 126 12.77 -9.75 -3.48
C LEU A 126 14.29 -9.56 -3.23
N GLY A 127 14.66 -8.48 -2.51
CA GLY A 127 16.04 -8.14 -2.15
C GLY A 127 16.76 -7.21 -3.13
N PHE A 128 16.05 -6.64 -4.11
CA PHE A 128 16.59 -5.64 -5.03
C PHE A 128 16.28 -4.23 -4.53
N THR A 129 17.08 -3.74 -3.59
CA THR A 129 16.82 -2.44 -2.91
C THR A 129 17.04 -1.23 -3.82
N PHE A 130 17.87 -1.37 -4.85
CA PHE A 130 18.22 -0.29 -5.79
C PHE A 130 17.62 -0.49 -7.19
N VAL A 131 16.42 -1.05 -7.27
CA VAL A 131 15.74 -1.17 -8.55
C VAL A 131 15.41 0.22 -9.10
N ASN A 132 15.77 0.46 -10.36
CA ASN A 132 15.27 1.59 -11.12
C ASN A 132 14.04 1.17 -11.91
N VAL A 133 12.99 1.98 -11.87
CA VAL A 133 11.75 1.77 -12.63
C VAL A 133 11.39 3.09 -13.30
N GLU A 134 11.36 3.08 -14.61
CA GLU A 134 10.95 4.20 -15.44
C GLU A 134 9.73 3.81 -16.26
N ALA A 135 8.86 4.77 -16.54
CA ALA A 135 7.70 4.55 -17.39
C ALA A 135 7.82 5.35 -18.67
N LYS A 136 7.55 4.70 -19.79
CA LYS A 136 7.42 5.33 -21.11
C LYS A 136 5.98 5.23 -21.56
N ILE A 137 5.47 6.31 -22.14
CA ILE A 137 4.14 6.39 -22.73
C ILE A 137 4.29 6.48 -24.25
N GLU A 138 3.65 5.58 -24.97
CA GLU A 138 3.56 5.59 -26.42
C GLU A 138 2.14 5.94 -26.83
N ASN A 139 1.96 7.14 -27.41
CA ASN A 139 0.64 7.65 -27.78
C ASN A 139 0.25 7.21 -29.19
N PHE A 140 -1.05 6.99 -29.41
CA PHE A 140 -1.68 6.73 -30.69
C PHE A 140 -2.67 7.85 -31.05
N ASP A 141 -2.99 7.99 -32.33
CA ASP A 141 -3.86 9.08 -32.84
C ASP A 141 -5.32 8.91 -32.42
N ASP A 142 -5.74 7.73 -31.96
CA ASP A 142 -7.10 7.38 -31.60
C ASP A 142 -7.37 7.49 -30.08
N ASN A 143 -6.76 8.44 -29.41
CA ASN A 143 -6.85 8.69 -27.98
C ASN A 143 -6.50 7.47 -27.11
N ARG A 144 -5.60 6.59 -27.59
CA ARG A 144 -5.04 5.46 -26.87
C ARG A 144 -3.55 5.64 -26.59
N LEU A 145 -3.03 4.88 -25.63
CA LEU A 145 -1.62 4.80 -25.33
C LEU A 145 -1.20 3.39 -24.91
N ASN A 146 0.07 3.06 -25.12
CA ASN A 146 0.73 1.97 -24.39
C ASN A 146 1.56 2.53 -23.23
N LEU A 147 1.55 1.81 -22.13
CA LEU A 147 2.36 2.11 -20.95
C LEU A 147 3.42 1.03 -20.77
N ILE A 148 4.69 1.41 -20.86
CA ILE A 148 5.83 0.50 -20.77
C ILE A 148 6.63 0.83 -19.53
N PHE A 149 6.73 -0.12 -18.58
CA PHE A 149 7.59 0.00 -17.42
C PHE A 149 8.94 -0.68 -17.68
N PHE A 150 10.00 0.11 -17.74
CA PHE A 150 11.37 -0.38 -17.83
C PHE A 150 11.93 -0.64 -16.44
N VAL A 151 12.34 -1.87 -16.17
CA VAL A 151 12.84 -2.31 -14.86
C VAL A 151 14.30 -2.70 -14.95
N GLU A 152 15.14 -1.94 -14.26
CA GLU A 152 16.55 -2.25 -14.04
C GLU A 152 16.76 -2.72 -12.60
N LYS A 153 16.82 -4.03 -12.39
CA LYS A 153 16.85 -4.63 -11.04
C LYS A 153 18.14 -4.35 -10.27
N GLY A 154 19.26 -4.21 -10.98
CA GLY A 154 20.58 -4.19 -10.34
C GLY A 154 20.90 -5.49 -9.60
N ASN A 155 21.79 -5.42 -8.62
CA ASN A 155 22.20 -6.55 -7.79
C ASN A 155 21.40 -6.59 -6.48
N LYS A 156 21.24 -7.80 -5.92
CA LYS A 156 20.65 -7.98 -4.60
C LYS A 156 21.60 -7.43 -3.52
N THR A 157 21.03 -6.68 -2.59
CA THR A 157 21.77 -6.13 -1.46
C THR A 157 22.00 -7.20 -0.39
N LYS A 158 23.25 -7.52 -0.10
CA LYS A 158 23.65 -8.53 0.89
C LYS A 158 23.78 -7.95 2.29
N ILE A 159 23.27 -8.66 3.29
CA ILE A 159 23.46 -8.33 4.70
C ILE A 159 24.85 -8.83 5.12
N LYS A 160 25.73 -7.92 5.51
CA LYS A 160 27.10 -8.23 5.93
C LYS A 160 27.20 -8.42 7.43
N ASN A 161 26.54 -7.53 8.17
CA ASN A 161 26.57 -7.53 9.63
C ASN A 161 25.17 -7.31 10.20
N ILE A 162 24.91 -7.89 11.37
CA ILE A 162 23.67 -7.67 12.13
C ILE A 162 24.05 -7.26 13.55
N TYR A 163 23.58 -6.08 13.96
CA TYR A 163 23.83 -5.50 15.26
C TYR A 163 22.55 -5.37 16.07
N PHE A 164 22.67 -5.53 17.38
CA PHE A 164 21.62 -5.27 18.35
C PHE A 164 22.12 -4.24 19.34
N MET A 165 21.42 -3.11 19.47
CA MET A 165 21.77 -1.97 20.30
C MET A 165 20.68 -1.67 21.33
N GLY A 166 20.94 -0.75 22.26
CA GLY A 166 20.01 -0.31 23.30
C GLY A 166 19.98 -1.21 24.53
N ASP A 167 18.95 -1.08 25.34
CA ASP A 167 18.77 -1.87 26.57
C ASP A 167 18.16 -3.26 26.28
N LYS A 168 18.96 -4.13 25.69
CA LYS A 168 18.51 -5.39 25.12
C LYS A 168 18.40 -6.58 26.08
N LYS A 169 18.96 -6.53 27.30
CA LYS A 169 18.91 -7.58 28.35
C LYS A 169 19.23 -9.03 27.90
N ILE A 170 19.24 -9.33 26.60
CA ILE A 170 19.48 -10.65 26.00
C ILE A 170 20.73 -10.58 25.13
N LYS A 171 21.55 -11.64 25.15
CA LYS A 171 22.81 -11.70 24.38
C LYS A 171 22.55 -11.74 22.88
N ASP A 172 23.36 -11.03 22.09
CA ASP A 172 23.25 -10.91 20.62
C ASP A 172 23.18 -12.25 19.91
N ARG A 173 23.99 -13.21 20.36
CA ARG A 173 23.98 -14.56 19.79
C ARG A 173 22.58 -15.18 19.83
N ARG A 174 21.87 -15.00 20.97
CA ARG A 174 20.52 -15.53 21.12
C ARG A 174 19.51 -14.77 20.26
N LEU A 175 19.68 -13.45 20.13
CA LEU A 175 18.80 -12.64 19.27
C LEU A 175 18.98 -13.00 17.78
N ARG A 176 20.24 -13.29 17.37
CA ARG A 176 20.50 -13.78 16.00
C ARG A 176 19.82 -15.12 15.70
N ASP A 177 19.69 -16.01 16.69
CA ASP A 177 19.02 -17.31 16.52
C ASP A 177 17.50 -17.16 16.37
N ILE A 178 16.93 -16.00 16.71
CA ILE A 178 15.47 -15.73 16.68
C ILE A 178 15.03 -15.12 15.38
N ILE A 179 15.84 -14.28 14.76
CA ILE A 179 15.52 -13.57 13.52
C ILE A 179 15.70 -14.47 12.29
N VAL A 180 15.02 -14.09 11.19
CA VAL A 180 15.13 -14.77 9.90
C VAL A 180 16.31 -14.25 9.09
N SER A 181 16.58 -12.94 9.19
CA SER A 181 17.70 -12.31 8.48
C SER A 181 19.03 -12.90 8.94
N GLU A 182 19.90 -13.20 7.96
CA GLU A 182 21.22 -13.80 8.20
C GLU A 182 22.35 -12.99 7.59
N GLU A 183 23.50 -12.98 8.27
CA GLU A 183 24.72 -12.43 7.70
C GLU A 183 25.19 -13.28 6.50
N HIS A 184 25.51 -12.61 5.40
CA HIS A 184 26.08 -13.27 4.22
C HIS A 184 27.50 -13.74 4.51
N LYS A 185 27.72 -15.05 4.34
CA LYS A 185 29.04 -15.69 4.41
C LYS A 185 29.25 -16.52 3.14
N PHE A 186 30.50 -16.71 2.71
CA PHE A 186 30.80 -17.39 1.44
C PHE A 186 30.20 -18.80 1.33
N TRP A 187 30.02 -19.50 2.47
CA TRP A 187 29.38 -20.83 2.51
C TRP A 187 27.84 -20.80 2.57
N LYS A 188 27.24 -19.59 2.75
CA LYS A 188 25.78 -19.41 2.75
C LYS A 188 25.25 -18.90 1.42
N PHE A 189 25.88 -19.28 0.31
CA PHE A 189 25.50 -18.76 -1.03
C PHE A 189 24.09 -19.18 -1.50
N LEU A 190 23.54 -20.27 -0.93
CA LEU A 190 22.18 -20.72 -1.25
C LEU A 190 21.09 -20.08 -0.38
N SER A 191 21.46 -19.43 0.76
CA SER A 191 20.48 -18.82 1.65
C SER A 191 19.92 -17.52 1.04
N LYS A 192 18.60 -17.44 0.91
CA LYS A 192 17.88 -16.23 0.48
C LYS A 192 17.81 -15.20 1.60
N ASN A 193 17.91 -15.61 2.86
CA ASN A 193 17.81 -14.77 4.06
C ASN A 193 19.01 -13.84 4.25
N THR A 194 20.05 -14.01 3.47
CA THR A 194 21.24 -13.13 3.44
C THR A 194 21.05 -11.87 2.60
N ASN A 195 19.90 -11.71 1.92
CA ASN A 195 19.57 -10.51 1.18
C ASN A 195 18.75 -9.57 2.06
N LEU A 196 18.99 -8.26 1.94
CA LEU A 196 18.16 -7.26 2.59
C LEU A 196 16.74 -7.32 2.01
N SER A 197 15.74 -7.46 2.88
CA SER A 197 14.34 -7.49 2.50
C SER A 197 13.49 -6.81 3.57
N GLU A 198 12.65 -5.88 3.17
CA GLU A 198 11.73 -5.18 4.08
C GLU A 198 10.76 -6.15 4.77
N SER A 199 10.31 -7.16 4.04
CA SER A 199 9.46 -8.22 4.61
C SER A 199 10.17 -8.99 5.73
N ASN A 200 11.46 -9.34 5.53
CA ASN A 200 12.25 -10.00 6.56
C ASN A 200 12.48 -9.08 7.75
N LEU A 201 12.76 -7.78 7.54
CA LEU A 201 12.92 -6.81 8.62
C LEU A 201 11.66 -6.71 9.51
N THR A 202 10.48 -6.67 8.89
CA THR A 202 9.20 -6.64 9.61
C THR A 202 8.97 -7.92 10.39
N LEU A 203 9.29 -9.07 9.79
CA LEU A 203 9.19 -10.37 10.45
C LEU A 203 10.16 -10.47 11.62
N ASP A 204 11.41 -10.06 11.44
CA ASP A 204 12.45 -10.07 12.47
C ASP A 204 12.03 -9.23 13.70
N LYS A 205 11.48 -8.03 13.48
CA LYS A 205 10.90 -7.22 14.56
C LYS A 205 9.84 -7.97 15.34
N SER A 206 8.90 -8.58 14.63
CA SER A 206 7.79 -9.33 15.23
C SER A 206 8.30 -10.53 16.04
N LEU A 207 9.29 -11.25 15.51
CA LEU A 207 9.92 -12.39 16.19
C LEU A 207 10.66 -11.96 17.45
N LEU A 208 11.43 -10.86 17.39
CA LEU A 208 12.11 -10.30 18.56
C LEU A 208 11.10 -9.92 19.64
N ILE A 209 10.06 -9.15 19.30
CA ILE A 209 9.03 -8.75 20.27
C ILE A 209 8.37 -9.98 20.89
N LYS A 210 7.96 -10.97 20.08
CA LYS A 210 7.35 -12.21 20.57
C LYS A 210 8.29 -12.97 21.52
N TYR A 211 9.56 -13.05 21.19
CA TYR A 211 10.55 -13.72 22.03
C TYR A 211 10.75 -12.99 23.37
N TYR A 212 10.89 -11.67 23.39
CA TYR A 212 11.01 -10.88 24.61
C TYR A 212 9.79 -11.03 25.51
N LYS A 213 8.58 -10.95 24.93
CA LYS A 213 7.32 -11.16 25.66
C LYS A 213 7.26 -12.55 26.29
N SER A 214 7.73 -13.60 25.58
CA SER A 214 7.81 -14.97 26.13
C SER A 214 8.80 -15.11 27.29
N ARG A 215 9.65 -14.11 27.50
CA ARG A 215 10.62 -14.04 28.60
C ARG A 215 10.19 -13.08 29.72
N GLY A 216 8.94 -12.55 29.65
CA GLY A 216 8.38 -11.66 30.64
C GLY A 216 8.63 -10.15 30.40
N TYR A 217 9.24 -9.76 29.28
CA TYR A 217 9.45 -8.36 28.91
C TYR A 217 8.27 -7.88 28.06
N TYR A 218 7.14 -7.55 28.71
CA TYR A 218 5.90 -7.23 28.02
C TYR A 218 5.91 -5.85 27.35
N ASP A 219 6.70 -4.89 27.88
CA ASP A 219 6.81 -3.52 27.37
C ASP A 219 7.90 -3.38 26.33
N VAL A 220 8.50 -4.49 25.87
CA VAL A 220 9.56 -4.46 24.86
C VAL A 220 9.18 -3.68 23.62
N GLN A 221 10.07 -2.81 23.19
CA GLN A 221 9.97 -2.06 21.96
C GLN A 221 11.20 -2.30 21.09
N VAL A 222 10.98 -2.57 19.81
CA VAL A 222 12.02 -2.44 18.79
C VAL A 222 11.85 -1.05 18.16
N ILE A 223 12.56 -0.07 18.73
CA ILE A 223 12.41 1.37 18.47
C ILE A 223 12.74 1.67 17.01
N SER A 224 13.81 1.08 16.50
CA SER A 224 14.21 1.22 15.11
C SER A 224 14.84 -0.07 14.58
N SER A 225 14.68 -0.28 13.28
CA SER A 225 15.53 -1.17 12.51
C SER A 225 16.03 -0.36 11.33
N SER A 226 17.33 -0.16 11.24
CA SER A 226 17.98 0.57 10.14
C SER A 226 18.88 -0.34 9.35
N ALA A 227 18.93 -0.09 8.04
CA ALA A 227 19.89 -0.72 7.15
C ALA A 227 20.80 0.37 6.60
N GLU A 228 22.04 0.38 7.06
CA GLU A 228 23.06 1.23 6.46
C GLU A 228 23.65 0.53 5.24
N ILE A 229 23.38 1.11 4.08
CA ILE A 229 23.79 0.55 2.80
C ILE A 229 25.10 1.22 2.39
N ASN A 230 26.16 0.45 2.39
CA ASN A 230 27.44 0.87 1.82
C ASN A 230 27.60 0.17 0.46
N GLN A 231 27.66 0.96 -0.62
CA GLN A 231 27.75 0.43 -1.99
C GLN A 231 28.95 -0.52 -2.21
N SER A 232 30.05 -0.32 -1.48
CA SER A 232 31.27 -1.13 -1.61
C SER A 232 31.32 -2.33 -0.66
N ASN A 233 30.63 -2.27 0.49
CA ASN A 233 30.82 -3.23 1.58
C ASN A 233 29.57 -4.04 1.98
N GLY A 234 28.43 -3.86 1.30
CA GLY A 234 27.17 -4.50 1.68
C GLY A 234 26.43 -3.73 2.77
N THR A 235 25.43 -4.35 3.38
CA THR A 235 24.52 -3.70 4.31
C THR A 235 24.73 -4.18 5.72
N SER A 236 24.74 -3.25 6.67
CA SER A 236 24.67 -3.56 8.11
C SER A 236 23.23 -3.32 8.60
N LEU A 237 22.63 -4.34 9.22
CA LEU A 237 21.35 -4.23 9.91
C LEU A 237 21.56 -3.90 11.37
N THR A 238 20.83 -2.92 11.89
CA THR A 238 20.86 -2.55 13.30
C THR A 238 19.45 -2.56 13.88
N PHE A 239 19.23 -3.36 14.93
CA PHE A 239 18.00 -3.37 15.71
C PHE A 239 18.26 -2.65 17.03
N ASN A 240 17.56 -1.52 17.25
CA ASN A 240 17.62 -0.80 18.51
C ASN A 240 16.47 -1.26 19.40
N ILE A 241 16.78 -1.88 20.54
CA ILE A 241 15.82 -2.57 21.41
C ILE A 241 15.79 -1.88 22.77
N ASP A 242 14.59 -1.57 23.23
CA ASP A 242 14.30 -1.26 24.62
C ASP A 242 13.50 -2.43 25.21
N ALA A 243 14.13 -3.23 26.05
CA ALA A 243 13.48 -4.41 26.64
C ALA A 243 12.46 -4.04 27.72
N GLY A 244 12.61 -2.88 28.33
CA GLY A 244 11.81 -2.47 29.47
C GLY A 244 12.06 -3.34 30.72
N ILE A 245 11.10 -3.35 31.63
CA ILE A 245 11.18 -4.15 32.86
C ILE A 245 10.67 -5.57 32.61
N ARG A 246 11.12 -6.50 33.48
CA ARG A 246 10.70 -7.89 33.39
C ARG A 246 9.61 -8.18 34.41
N TYR A 247 8.46 -8.61 33.95
CA TYR A 247 7.28 -8.88 34.78
C TYR A 247 7.22 -10.33 35.24
N LYS A 248 6.67 -10.54 36.43
CA LYS A 248 6.31 -11.87 36.95
C LYS A 248 4.80 -11.94 37.13
N ILE A 249 4.21 -13.09 36.89
CA ILE A 249 2.81 -13.34 37.20
C ILE A 249 2.68 -13.51 38.70
N THR A 250 2.05 -12.55 39.39
CA THR A 250 1.90 -12.57 40.82
C THR A 250 0.56 -13.19 41.26
N LYS A 251 -0.49 -13.04 40.44
CA LYS A 251 -1.83 -13.55 40.70
C LYS A 251 -2.55 -13.88 39.43
N ILE A 252 -3.30 -14.96 39.43
CA ILE A 252 -4.28 -15.31 38.40
C ILE A 252 -5.63 -15.50 39.11
N SER A 253 -6.70 -14.92 38.56
CA SER A 253 -8.07 -15.11 39.02
C SER A 253 -8.97 -15.44 37.85
N THR A 254 -9.96 -16.30 38.08
CA THR A 254 -11.04 -16.57 37.13
C THR A 254 -12.25 -15.74 37.57
N ASP A 255 -12.73 -14.93 36.65
CA ASP A 255 -14.04 -14.28 36.78
C ASP A 255 -15.06 -15.13 36.00
N VAL A 256 -16.09 -15.57 36.70
CA VAL A 256 -17.09 -16.52 36.16
C VAL A 256 -18.44 -15.86 36.24
N ASP A 257 -19.15 -15.81 35.13
CA ASP A 257 -20.52 -15.34 35.07
C ASP A 257 -21.38 -16.11 36.14
N PRO A 258 -22.25 -15.42 36.91
CA PRO A 258 -23.10 -16.02 37.94
C PRO A 258 -23.96 -17.21 37.45
N VAL A 259 -24.22 -17.33 36.18
CA VAL A 259 -24.97 -18.44 35.57
C VAL A 259 -24.22 -19.78 35.68
N PHE A 260 -22.90 -19.77 35.86
CA PHE A 260 -22.09 -20.98 35.92
C PHE A 260 -21.74 -21.35 37.36
N ASP A 261 -21.75 -22.66 37.68
CA ASP A 261 -21.24 -23.15 38.97
C ASP A 261 -19.72 -22.95 39.05
N LYS A 262 -19.28 -22.09 39.99
CA LYS A 262 -17.86 -21.78 40.22
C LYS A 262 -17.01 -23.01 40.54
N ASN A 263 -17.63 -24.07 41.09
CA ASN A 263 -16.92 -25.30 41.44
C ASN A 263 -16.33 -26.03 40.24
N ILE A 264 -16.90 -25.89 39.04
CA ILE A 264 -16.41 -26.47 37.83
C ILE A 264 -14.99 -25.97 37.51
N PHE A 265 -14.63 -24.75 37.94
CA PHE A 265 -13.36 -24.10 37.65
C PHE A 265 -12.27 -24.31 38.73
N ILE A 266 -12.60 -24.97 39.86
CA ILE A 266 -11.64 -25.27 40.96
C ILE A 266 -10.38 -25.99 40.43
N PRO A 267 -10.44 -26.97 39.50
CA PRO A 267 -9.25 -27.64 38.95
C PRO A 267 -8.25 -26.69 38.31
N LEU A 268 -8.68 -25.55 37.74
CA LEU A 268 -7.79 -24.54 37.15
C LEU A 268 -6.81 -23.94 38.16
N ASN A 269 -7.14 -23.93 39.46
CA ASN A 269 -6.25 -23.45 40.51
C ASN A 269 -4.91 -24.21 40.55
N ASN A 270 -4.90 -25.48 40.18
CA ASN A 270 -3.67 -26.28 40.10
C ASN A 270 -2.81 -25.85 38.91
N GLU A 271 -3.44 -25.49 37.78
CA GLU A 271 -2.73 -24.95 36.63
C GLU A 271 -2.19 -23.53 36.92
N TYR A 272 -2.95 -22.70 37.63
CA TYR A 272 -2.50 -21.36 38.02
C TYR A 272 -1.26 -21.40 38.93
N LYS A 273 -1.20 -22.33 39.90
CA LYS A 273 -0.02 -22.52 40.75
C LYS A 273 1.25 -22.86 39.93
N LYS A 274 1.13 -23.53 38.79
CA LYS A 274 2.27 -23.85 37.91
C LYS A 274 2.82 -22.64 37.18
N VAL A 275 2.03 -21.58 37.04
CA VAL A 275 2.35 -20.38 36.26
C VAL A 275 2.70 -19.18 37.13
N ILE A 276 2.12 -19.08 38.34
CA ILE A 276 2.42 -18.02 39.31
C ILE A 276 3.93 -18.06 39.66
N GLY A 277 4.57 -16.90 39.68
CA GLY A 277 6.00 -16.73 39.93
C GLY A 277 6.90 -16.89 38.69
N LYS A 278 6.34 -17.35 37.58
CA LYS A 278 7.06 -17.39 36.30
C LYS A 278 7.06 -16.03 35.60
N TYR A 279 8.00 -15.88 34.69
CA TYR A 279 8.11 -14.72 33.81
C TYR A 279 7.38 -15.00 32.51
#